data_07a359a5da8b018f7398913d8d243b52
#
_entry.id   07a359a5da8b018f7398913d8d243b52
#
_cell.length_a   1.000
_cell.length_b   1.000
_cell.length_c   1.000
_cell.angle_alpha   90.00
_cell.angle_beta   90.00
_cell.angle_gamma   90.00
#
_symmetry.space_group_name_H-M   'P 1'
#
loop_
_entity.id
_entity.type
_entity.pdbx_description
1 polymer ?
#
loop_
_entity_poly.entity_id
_entity_poly.type
_entity_poly.pdbx_seq_one_letter_code
_entity_poly.pdbx_strand_id
1 'polypeptide(L)'
;LDREVRQVVEQARAEGRRKLLEHEALRLCELYGLPVPGYGLAKSEEEVVELAERVGFPVVLKVVSPDISHKSDVGGVVLGIRSAEEIRGAYRKILENVSVRAPDSRVYGILVQRMVRPDLEVIVGGIRDPVFGPVVMFGLGGIFVEVLKDVSFRVAPLSEVDVDDMVREV
;
A
#
# COMPACT_ATOMS: atom_id res chain seq x y z
N LEU A 1 5.66 17.02 11.54
CA LEU A 1 5.66 15.57 11.37
C LEU A 1 4.68 14.90 12.34
N ASP A 2 4.91 14.94 13.65
CA ASP A 2 4.08 14.26 14.67
C ASP A 2 2.61 14.65 14.63
N ARG A 3 2.29 15.92 14.34
CA ARG A 3 0.92 16.42 14.25
C ARG A 3 0.19 15.80 13.07
N GLU A 4 0.81 15.75 11.90
CA GLU A 4 0.20 15.19 10.68
C GLU A 4 0.04 13.67 10.79
N VAL A 5 1.05 12.97 11.31
CA VAL A 5 0.99 11.53 11.58
C VAL A 5 -0.16 11.21 12.54
N ARG A 6 -0.29 11.95 13.65
CA ARG A 6 -1.38 11.78 14.59
C ARG A 6 -2.73 12.00 13.93
N GLN A 7 -2.88 13.02 13.10
CA GLN A 7 -4.12 13.32 12.41
C GLN A 7 -4.58 12.15 11.53
N VAL A 8 -3.69 11.54 10.76
CA VAL A 8 -4.01 10.34 9.93
C VAL A 8 -4.47 9.17 10.81
N VAL A 9 -3.74 8.91 11.91
CA VAL A 9 -4.08 7.80 12.81
C VAL A 9 -5.38 8.06 13.57
N GLU A 10 -5.60 9.27 14.05
CA GLU A 10 -6.80 9.65 14.79
C GLU A 10 -8.05 9.60 13.91
N GLN A 11 -7.94 10.00 12.65
CA GLN A 11 -9.04 9.87 11.69
C GLN A 11 -9.44 8.40 11.49
N ALA A 12 -8.49 7.51 11.28
CA ALA A 12 -8.77 6.08 11.15
C ALA A 12 -9.43 5.52 12.42
N ARG A 13 -8.97 5.93 13.61
CA ARG A 13 -9.57 5.54 14.89
C ARG A 13 -10.98 6.08 15.09
N ALA A 14 -11.23 7.32 14.71
CA ALA A 14 -12.56 7.94 14.79
C ALA A 14 -13.60 7.21 13.91
N GLU A 15 -13.14 6.60 12.81
CA GLU A 15 -13.95 5.73 11.93
C GLU A 15 -14.04 4.28 12.44
N GLY A 16 -13.50 3.97 13.63
CA GLY A 16 -13.49 2.63 14.22
C GLY A 16 -12.53 1.65 13.54
N ARG A 17 -11.63 2.14 12.69
CA ARG A 17 -10.68 1.30 11.96
C ARG A 17 -9.43 1.01 12.81
N ARG A 18 -8.94 -0.21 12.72
CA ARG A 18 -7.68 -0.65 13.34
C ARG A 18 -6.52 -0.71 12.32
N LYS A 19 -6.81 -0.51 11.04
CA LYS A 19 -5.84 -0.49 9.95
C LYS A 19 -6.00 0.80 9.16
N LEU A 20 -4.89 1.33 8.71
CA LEU A 20 -4.88 2.42 7.75
C LEU A 20 -5.26 1.88 6.36
N LEU A 21 -5.91 2.72 5.58
CA LEU A 21 -6.13 2.48 4.17
C LEU A 21 -4.81 2.71 3.40
N GLU A 22 -4.68 2.13 2.21
CA GLU A 22 -3.40 2.14 1.48
C GLU A 22 -2.87 3.57 1.21
N HIS A 23 -3.74 4.49 0.79
CA HIS A 23 -3.35 5.89 0.57
C HIS A 23 -2.95 6.62 1.85
N GLU A 24 -3.55 6.28 3.00
CA GLU A 24 -3.18 6.82 4.30
C GLU A 24 -1.80 6.30 4.73
N ALA A 25 -1.53 5.01 4.51
CA ALA A 25 -0.23 4.43 4.78
C ALA A 25 0.87 5.03 3.89
N LEU A 26 0.60 5.22 2.59
CA LEU A 26 1.51 5.92 1.67
C LEU A 26 1.80 7.34 2.14
N ARG A 27 0.77 8.06 2.63
CA ARG A 27 0.97 9.39 3.21
C ARG A 27 1.89 9.38 4.42
N LEU A 28 1.79 8.36 5.30
CA LEU A 28 2.75 8.21 6.40
C LEU A 28 4.17 7.98 5.90
N CYS A 29 4.34 7.12 4.89
CA CYS A 29 5.66 6.90 4.28
C CYS A 29 6.26 8.21 3.76
N GLU A 30 5.49 9.03 3.05
CA GLU A 30 5.94 10.36 2.59
C GLU A 30 6.35 11.27 3.75
N LEU A 31 5.53 11.34 4.81
CA LEU A 31 5.81 12.16 5.98
C LEU A 31 7.13 11.78 6.66
N TYR A 32 7.48 10.50 6.63
CA TYR A 32 8.76 10.00 7.14
C TYR A 32 9.90 10.05 6.11
N GLY A 33 9.68 10.67 4.94
CA GLY A 33 10.70 10.85 3.90
C GLY A 33 11.00 9.60 3.09
N LEU A 34 10.17 8.57 3.19
CA LEU A 34 10.31 7.39 2.34
C LEU A 34 9.82 7.73 0.93
N PRO A 35 10.58 7.37 -0.13
CA PRO A 35 10.13 7.57 -1.49
C PRO A 35 8.94 6.66 -1.80
N VAL A 36 7.84 7.25 -2.27
CA VAL A 36 6.66 6.52 -2.73
C VAL A 36 6.38 6.85 -4.20
N PRO A 37 5.86 5.92 -4.99
CA PRO A 37 5.39 6.22 -6.34
C PRO A 37 4.26 7.25 -6.29
N GLY A 38 4.14 8.10 -7.30
CA GLY A 38 3.02 9.05 -7.39
C GLY A 38 1.68 8.31 -7.29
N TYR A 39 0.76 8.82 -6.48
CA TYR A 39 -0.54 8.21 -6.23
C TYR A 39 -1.63 9.26 -5.92
N GLY A 40 -2.87 8.81 -5.89
CA GLY A 40 -4.01 9.58 -5.38
C GLY A 40 -5.25 8.70 -5.27
N LEU A 41 -6.18 9.12 -4.41
CA LEU A 41 -7.48 8.49 -4.24
C LEU A 41 -8.52 9.23 -5.08
N ALA A 42 -9.21 8.52 -5.95
CA ALA A 42 -10.29 9.02 -6.80
C ALA A 42 -11.64 8.46 -6.36
N LYS A 43 -12.68 9.24 -6.49
CA LYS A 43 -14.07 8.88 -6.17
C LYS A 43 -14.97 8.82 -7.40
N SER A 44 -14.49 9.29 -8.55
CA SER A 44 -15.22 9.22 -9.82
C SER A 44 -14.31 8.77 -10.97
N GLU A 45 -14.91 8.41 -12.10
CA GLU A 45 -14.20 8.02 -13.32
C GLU A 45 -13.33 9.16 -13.86
N GLU A 46 -13.83 10.40 -13.78
CA GLU A 46 -13.12 11.60 -14.22
C GLU A 46 -11.87 11.83 -13.36
N GLU A 47 -12.02 11.75 -12.03
CA GLU A 47 -10.91 11.90 -11.09
C GLU A 47 -9.82 10.83 -11.30
N VAL A 48 -10.21 9.59 -11.66
CA VAL A 48 -9.25 8.52 -11.96
C VAL A 48 -8.41 8.88 -13.18
N VAL A 49 -9.02 9.42 -14.24
CA VAL A 49 -8.32 9.84 -15.45
C VAL A 49 -7.36 10.98 -15.15
N GLU A 50 -7.84 12.04 -14.48
CA GLU A 50 -7.02 13.20 -14.11
C GLU A 50 -5.82 12.82 -13.24
N LEU A 51 -6.04 11.92 -12.28
CA LEU A 51 -4.98 11.41 -11.42
C LEU A 51 -3.94 10.61 -12.21
N ALA A 52 -4.37 9.75 -13.13
CA ALA A 52 -3.46 8.95 -13.93
C ALA A 52 -2.59 9.80 -14.85
N GLU A 53 -3.16 10.83 -15.46
CA GLU A 53 -2.40 11.80 -16.27
C GLU A 53 -1.37 12.55 -15.42
N ARG A 54 -1.74 12.92 -14.21
CA ARG A 54 -0.86 13.65 -13.28
C ARG A 54 0.30 12.79 -12.77
N VAL A 55 0.04 11.53 -12.39
CA VAL A 55 1.10 10.64 -11.84
C VAL A 55 1.93 10.00 -12.94
N GLY A 56 1.40 9.94 -14.16
CA GLY A 56 2.06 9.41 -15.36
C GLY A 56 1.91 7.89 -15.54
N PHE A 57 1.58 7.49 -16.76
CA PHE A 57 1.45 6.09 -17.15
C PHE A 57 2.80 5.36 -17.21
N PRO A 58 2.83 4.03 -17.05
CA PRO A 58 1.70 3.16 -16.72
C PRO A 58 1.28 3.30 -15.27
N VAL A 59 -0.02 3.05 -15.01
CA VAL A 59 -0.59 3.09 -13.66
C VAL A 59 -1.22 1.75 -13.26
N VAL A 60 -1.45 1.60 -11.97
CA VAL A 60 -2.27 0.55 -11.37
C VAL A 60 -3.48 1.19 -10.70
N LEU A 61 -4.64 0.56 -10.84
CA LEU A 61 -5.85 0.89 -10.09
C LEU A 61 -6.10 -0.18 -9.02
N LYS A 62 -6.46 0.28 -7.83
CA LYS A 62 -6.77 -0.61 -6.70
C LYS A 62 -8.00 -0.09 -5.96
N VAL A 63 -8.97 -0.95 -5.68
CA VAL A 63 -10.08 -0.59 -4.80
C VAL A 63 -9.58 -0.26 -3.40
N VAL A 64 -10.13 0.78 -2.79
CA VAL A 64 -9.84 1.17 -1.41
C VAL A 64 -11.07 0.89 -0.56
N SER A 65 -10.96 -0.08 0.33
CA SER A 65 -12.03 -0.50 1.24
C SER A 65 -11.43 -1.00 2.56
N PRO A 66 -12.02 -0.67 3.70
CA PRO A 66 -11.63 -1.25 4.99
C PRO A 66 -12.08 -2.72 5.13
N ASP A 67 -13.04 -3.14 4.31
CA ASP A 67 -13.71 -4.43 4.42
C ASP A 67 -13.10 -5.48 3.47
N ILE A 68 -12.25 -5.06 2.52
CA ILE A 68 -11.58 -5.91 1.54
C ILE A 68 -10.10 -6.03 1.90
N SER A 69 -9.70 -7.19 2.43
CA SER A 69 -8.30 -7.46 2.81
C SER A 69 -7.45 -7.88 1.60
N HIS A 70 -7.99 -8.72 0.72
CA HIS A 70 -7.32 -9.22 -0.47
C HIS A 70 -8.00 -8.70 -1.74
N LYS A 71 -7.53 -7.54 -2.21
CA LYS A 71 -8.14 -6.83 -3.34
C LYS A 71 -8.13 -7.63 -4.65
N SER A 72 -7.10 -8.44 -4.86
CA SER A 72 -6.96 -9.27 -6.07
C SER A 72 -8.03 -10.36 -6.14
N ASP A 73 -8.44 -10.94 -5.01
CA ASP A 73 -9.41 -12.03 -4.96
C ASP A 73 -10.81 -11.58 -5.41
N VAL A 74 -11.12 -10.31 -5.15
CA VAL A 74 -12.38 -9.71 -5.59
C VAL A 74 -12.27 -9.01 -6.95
N GLY A 75 -11.12 -9.12 -7.64
CA GLY A 75 -10.88 -8.41 -8.89
C GLY A 75 -10.81 -6.90 -8.75
N GLY A 76 -10.40 -6.43 -7.56
CA GLY A 76 -10.27 -5.03 -7.18
C GLY A 76 -8.94 -4.39 -7.57
N VAL A 77 -8.12 -5.05 -8.40
CA VAL A 77 -6.82 -4.55 -8.88
C VAL A 77 -6.70 -4.73 -10.37
N VAL A 78 -6.26 -3.70 -11.09
CA VAL A 78 -5.90 -3.75 -12.51
C VAL A 78 -4.53 -3.11 -12.70
N LEU A 79 -3.59 -3.87 -13.28
CA LEU A 79 -2.20 -3.48 -13.48
C LEU A 79 -1.94 -3.04 -14.92
N GLY A 80 -0.89 -2.23 -15.12
CA GLY A 80 -0.30 -1.98 -16.42
C GLY A 80 -1.14 -1.12 -17.37
N ILE A 81 -2.01 -0.28 -16.85
CA ILE A 81 -2.87 0.61 -17.62
C ILE A 81 -2.02 1.72 -18.24
N ARG A 82 -2.19 1.95 -19.54
CA ARG A 82 -1.30 2.83 -20.34
C ARG A 82 -1.99 4.01 -20.99
N SER A 83 -3.31 4.07 -20.95
CA SER A 83 -4.08 5.15 -21.60
C SER A 83 -5.32 5.53 -20.82
N ALA A 84 -5.85 6.73 -21.09
CA ALA A 84 -7.10 7.20 -20.51
C ALA A 84 -8.32 6.35 -20.93
N GLU A 85 -8.26 5.71 -22.10
CA GLU A 85 -9.32 4.81 -22.55
C GLU A 85 -9.32 3.50 -21.74
N GLU A 86 -8.15 2.89 -21.57
CA GLU A 86 -7.98 1.68 -20.75
C GLU A 86 -8.40 1.91 -19.29
N ILE A 87 -8.12 3.10 -18.77
CA ILE A 87 -8.41 3.41 -17.36
C ILE A 87 -9.91 3.47 -17.06
N ARG A 88 -10.73 4.00 -17.99
CA ARG A 88 -12.19 4.03 -17.85
C ARG A 88 -12.77 2.62 -17.81
N GLY A 89 -12.29 1.74 -18.67
CA GLY A 89 -12.65 0.32 -18.69
C GLY A 89 -12.25 -0.39 -17.40
N ALA A 90 -11.03 -0.15 -16.91
CA ALA A 90 -10.52 -0.73 -15.67
C ALA A 90 -11.30 -0.25 -14.43
N TYR A 91 -11.63 1.03 -14.35
CA TYR A 91 -12.44 1.60 -13.27
C TYR A 91 -13.81 0.91 -13.16
N ARG A 92 -14.54 0.84 -14.28
CA ARG A 92 -15.86 0.19 -14.33
C ARG A 92 -15.77 -1.29 -13.95
N LYS A 93 -14.78 -1.99 -14.48
CA LYS A 93 -14.53 -3.41 -14.19
C LYS A 93 -14.27 -3.66 -12.70
N ILE A 94 -13.47 -2.81 -12.06
CA ILE A 94 -13.20 -2.95 -10.62
C ILE A 94 -14.51 -2.78 -9.83
N LEU A 95 -15.29 -1.74 -10.11
CA LEU A 95 -16.56 -1.51 -9.39
C LEU A 95 -17.56 -2.63 -9.61
N GLU A 96 -17.69 -3.14 -10.83
CA GLU A 96 -18.53 -4.28 -11.14
C GLU A 96 -18.08 -5.54 -10.38
N ASN A 97 -16.80 -5.88 -10.43
CA ASN A 97 -16.25 -7.03 -9.72
C ASN A 97 -16.53 -6.96 -8.21
N VAL A 98 -16.28 -5.78 -7.61
CA VAL A 98 -16.48 -5.57 -6.18
C VAL A 98 -17.97 -5.65 -5.82
N SER A 99 -18.85 -5.08 -6.63
CA SER A 99 -20.30 -5.15 -6.38
C SER A 99 -20.85 -6.60 -6.42
N VAL A 100 -20.24 -7.48 -7.21
CA VAL A 100 -20.62 -8.89 -7.31
C VAL A 100 -19.98 -9.74 -6.22
N ARG A 101 -18.69 -9.54 -5.95
CA ARG A 101 -17.89 -10.43 -5.09
C ARG A 101 -17.82 -10.00 -3.63
N ALA A 102 -18.08 -8.71 -3.38
CA ALA A 102 -18.07 -8.11 -2.04
C ALA A 102 -19.15 -7.04 -1.91
N PRO A 103 -20.44 -7.39 -2.10
CA PRO A 103 -21.55 -6.43 -2.20
C PRO A 103 -21.75 -5.59 -0.95
N ASP A 104 -21.43 -6.11 0.22
CA ASP A 104 -21.59 -5.42 1.51
C ASP A 104 -20.37 -4.57 1.91
N SER A 105 -19.32 -4.52 1.08
CA SER A 105 -18.11 -3.78 1.39
C SER A 105 -18.28 -2.28 1.13
N ARG A 106 -17.73 -1.47 2.05
CA ARG A 106 -17.66 -0.01 1.88
C ARG A 106 -16.51 0.34 0.95
N VAL A 107 -16.81 0.96 -0.18
CA VAL A 107 -15.80 1.44 -1.12
C VAL A 107 -15.53 2.93 -0.88
N TYR A 108 -14.31 3.27 -0.48
CA TYR A 108 -13.87 4.65 -0.25
C TYR A 108 -13.44 5.35 -1.53
N GLY A 109 -13.10 4.60 -2.55
CA GLY A 109 -12.67 5.08 -3.85
C GLY A 109 -11.71 4.10 -4.53
N ILE A 110 -11.07 4.59 -5.57
CA ILE A 110 -10.04 3.86 -6.33
C ILE A 110 -8.70 4.58 -6.14
N LEU A 111 -7.71 3.87 -5.65
CA LEU A 111 -6.33 4.34 -5.62
C LEU A 111 -5.75 4.23 -7.03
N VAL A 112 -5.31 5.36 -7.55
CA VAL A 112 -4.48 5.44 -8.76
C VAL A 112 -3.03 5.55 -8.30
N GLN A 113 -2.17 4.68 -8.79
CA GLN A 113 -0.75 4.71 -8.41
C GLN A 113 0.11 4.45 -9.64
N ARG A 114 1.19 5.22 -9.78
CA ARG A 114 2.19 4.97 -10.82
C ARG A 114 2.79 3.58 -10.65
N MET A 115 2.82 2.81 -11.73
CA MET A 115 3.42 1.48 -11.71
C MET A 115 4.94 1.58 -11.75
N VAL A 116 5.59 0.94 -10.78
CA VAL A 116 7.04 0.81 -10.70
C VAL A 116 7.41 -0.60 -11.17
N ARG A 117 8.49 -0.71 -11.91
CA ARG A 117 9.09 -2.01 -12.24
C ARG A 117 10.07 -2.35 -11.12
N PRO A 118 9.86 -3.42 -10.38
CA PRO A 118 10.82 -3.86 -9.36
C PRO A 118 12.03 -4.52 -10.04
N ASP A 119 13.23 -4.14 -9.61
CA ASP A 119 14.44 -4.92 -9.87
C ASP A 119 14.62 -5.96 -8.76
N LEU A 120 14.45 -5.52 -7.52
CA LEU A 120 14.48 -6.34 -6.32
C LEU A 120 13.35 -5.90 -5.38
N GLU A 121 12.57 -6.85 -4.91
CA GLU A 121 11.57 -6.59 -3.88
C GLU A 121 12.13 -6.93 -2.51
N VAL A 122 11.97 -6.03 -1.56
CA VAL A 122 12.29 -6.24 -0.15
C VAL A 122 11.07 -5.98 0.72
N ILE A 123 11.04 -6.61 1.88
CA ILE A 123 10.03 -6.36 2.89
C ILE A 123 10.67 -5.73 4.11
N VAL A 124 10.08 -4.64 4.59
CA VAL A 124 10.40 -4.04 5.87
C VAL A 124 9.13 -4.05 6.72
N GLY A 125 9.20 -4.62 7.90
CA GLY A 125 8.08 -4.73 8.80
C GLY A 125 8.42 -4.33 10.21
N GLY A 126 7.39 -4.09 11.03
CA GLY A 126 7.57 -3.83 12.43
C GLY A 126 6.41 -4.38 13.24
N ILE A 127 6.72 -4.92 14.40
CA ILE A 127 5.75 -5.36 15.40
C ILE A 127 6.12 -4.80 16.77
N ARG A 128 5.15 -4.75 17.66
CA ARG A 128 5.41 -4.54 19.07
C ARG A 128 5.33 -5.89 19.77
N ASP A 129 6.51 -6.44 20.09
CA ASP A 129 6.62 -7.67 20.85
C ASP A 129 6.30 -7.39 22.35
N PRO A 130 5.56 -8.25 23.02
CA PRO A 130 5.20 -8.04 24.42
C PRO A 130 6.39 -8.11 25.39
N VAL A 131 7.49 -8.78 25.01
CA VAL A 131 8.70 -8.95 25.85
C VAL A 131 9.79 -7.97 25.44
N PHE A 132 10.08 -7.89 24.13
CA PHE A 132 11.20 -7.10 23.60
C PHE A 132 10.83 -5.68 23.18
N GLY A 133 9.54 -5.32 23.16
CA GLY A 133 9.07 -4.03 22.68
C GLY A 133 9.04 -3.94 21.15
N PRO A 134 9.42 -2.78 20.53
CA PRO A 134 9.39 -2.67 19.09
C PRO A 134 10.47 -3.52 18.42
N VAL A 135 10.08 -4.34 17.46
CA VAL A 135 10.98 -5.19 16.67
C VAL A 135 10.80 -4.84 15.20
N VAL A 136 11.90 -4.66 14.50
CA VAL A 136 11.96 -4.41 13.05
C VAL A 136 12.40 -5.67 12.35
N MET A 137 11.77 -5.95 11.20
CA MET A 137 12.10 -7.05 10.29
C MET A 137 12.55 -6.48 8.95
N PHE A 138 13.56 -7.08 8.36
CA PHE A 138 13.98 -6.89 6.98
C PHE A 138 14.10 -8.25 6.29
N GLY A 139 13.76 -8.32 5.01
CA GLY A 139 13.88 -9.56 4.25
C GLY A 139 13.67 -9.38 2.75
N LEU A 140 13.88 -10.43 1.98
CA LEU A 140 13.51 -10.49 0.58
C LEU A 140 11.99 -10.51 0.44
N GLY A 141 11.48 -9.74 -0.53
CA GLY A 141 10.06 -9.63 -0.87
C GLY A 141 9.62 -10.63 -1.95
N GLY A 142 8.41 -10.41 -2.46
CA GLY A 142 7.83 -11.21 -3.52
C GLY A 142 7.61 -12.67 -3.11
N ILE A 143 7.74 -13.58 -4.07
CA ILE A 143 7.56 -15.02 -3.85
C ILE A 143 8.61 -15.64 -2.93
N PHE A 144 9.75 -14.98 -2.73
CA PHE A 144 10.85 -15.48 -1.91
C PHE A 144 10.52 -15.49 -0.41
N VAL A 145 9.69 -14.56 0.06
CA VAL A 145 9.27 -14.51 1.49
C VAL A 145 8.56 -15.79 1.91
N GLU A 146 7.69 -16.30 1.05
CA GLU A 146 6.88 -17.50 1.37
C GLU A 146 7.70 -18.79 1.33
N VAL A 147 8.74 -18.85 0.47
CA VAL A 147 9.51 -20.06 0.21
C VAL A 147 10.77 -20.12 1.06
N LEU A 148 11.56 -19.06 1.08
CA LEU A 148 12.89 -19.07 1.72
C LEU A 148 12.87 -18.59 3.17
N LYS A 149 11.87 -17.77 3.56
CA LYS A 149 11.79 -17.13 4.89
C LYS A 149 13.10 -16.43 5.27
N ASP A 150 13.75 -15.83 4.28
CA ASP A 150 15.03 -15.15 4.44
C ASP A 150 14.76 -13.76 5.01
N VAL A 151 14.80 -13.68 6.33
CA VAL A 151 14.43 -12.47 7.09
C VAL A 151 15.36 -12.32 8.29
N SER A 152 15.71 -11.08 8.60
CA SER A 152 16.44 -10.73 9.80
C SER A 152 15.60 -9.83 10.72
N PHE A 153 15.88 -9.88 12.03
CA PHE A 153 15.13 -9.14 13.05
C PHE A 153 16.08 -8.39 13.98
N ARG A 154 15.67 -7.18 14.40
CA ARG A 154 16.35 -6.40 15.45
C ARG A 154 15.34 -5.72 16.35
N VAL A 155 15.71 -5.59 17.62
CA VAL A 155 14.95 -4.80 18.60
C VAL A 155 15.28 -3.33 18.41
N ALA A 156 14.28 -2.47 18.26
CA ALA A 156 14.48 -1.03 18.16
C ALA A 156 14.81 -0.39 19.52
N PRO A 157 15.60 0.72 19.55
CA PRO A 157 16.11 1.47 18.40
C PRO A 157 17.29 0.78 17.72
N LEU A 158 17.37 0.87 16.40
CA LEU A 158 18.45 0.29 15.61
C LEU A 158 19.61 1.29 15.50
N SER A 159 20.83 0.79 15.57
CA SER A 159 22.03 1.51 15.15
C SER A 159 22.30 1.32 13.65
N GLU A 160 23.21 2.10 13.06
CA GLU A 160 23.65 1.93 11.67
C GLU A 160 24.27 0.54 11.45
N VAL A 161 25.00 0.02 12.45
CA VAL A 161 25.59 -1.33 12.40
C VAL A 161 24.51 -2.40 12.35
N ASP A 162 23.44 -2.26 13.15
CA ASP A 162 22.32 -3.20 13.12
C ASP A 162 21.65 -3.24 11.73
N VAL A 163 21.50 -2.08 11.09
CA VAL A 163 20.92 -1.99 9.74
C VAL A 163 21.82 -2.67 8.71
N ASP A 164 23.13 -2.38 8.74
CA ASP A 164 24.10 -2.99 7.83
C ASP A 164 24.13 -4.50 7.98
N ASP A 165 24.12 -5.00 9.21
CA ASP A 165 24.11 -6.43 9.48
C ASP A 165 22.82 -7.09 9.02
N MET A 166 21.65 -6.47 9.27
CA MET A 166 20.35 -6.96 8.79
C MET A 166 20.33 -7.13 7.27
N VAL A 167 20.87 -6.16 6.53
CA VAL A 167 20.89 -6.21 5.06
C VAL A 167 21.85 -7.29 4.53
N ARG A 168 22.95 -7.56 5.24
CA ARG A 168 23.93 -8.60 4.84
C ARG A 168 23.52 -10.01 5.20
N GLU A 169 22.65 -10.16 6.19
CA GLU A 169 22.12 -11.46 6.62
C GLU A 169 21.09 -12.03 5.64
N VAL A 170 20.51 -11.20 4.78
CA VAL A 170 19.52 -11.51 3.77
C VAL A 170 20.13 -11.39 2.36
#